data_2c0234054de418cec2cf39f5155e0a3b
#
_entry.id   2c0234054de418cec2cf39f5155e0a3b
#
_cell.length_a   1.000
_cell.length_b   1.000
_cell.length_c   1.000
_cell.angle_alpha   90.00
_cell.angle_beta   90.00
_cell.angle_gamma   90.00
#
_symmetry.space_group_name_H-M   'P 1'
#
loop_
_entity.id
_entity.type
_entity.pdbx_description
1 polymer ?
#
loop_
_entity_poly.entity_id
_entity_poly.type
_entity_poly.pdbx_seq_one_letter_code
_entity_poly.pdbx_strand_id
1 'polypeptide(L)'
;MQKRLATQGMLNAAALADFRWEIAVGDERMTLAELRARINQEGELLSSGSALFHLTKEDLDRLVAEWAEAQKKELSNWDKLRALLSGSANGRRVEAAEALLECIRESAAVKELPPPVELNAVLRPYQIRGFSWLVQNAMLGLGSLLADDMGLGKTVQVIACVAELKARGELDRGKVLIAAPASLLVNWEREIERFAPGLTAQIYHGKDRTIFALDHNRPDVIITSYGILKRELPQLSQMQFRLLVLDEAQAVKNAKTGQAKAAQEFPADSVIALTGTPVENRLAEYWSIFSIVEPGLLGSPAQFRRDFVMPIEEHRDRAAIDRFRRITSPFLLRRVKTDPGILDELPEKNVVDYFTTLTPKQVALYEECLKANLESLETLDRESREQEAXXXXLVFRAADRFCA
;
A
#
# COMPACT_ATOMS: atom_id res chain seq x y z
N MET A 1 14.33 -11.34 -2.23
CA MET A 1 13.01 -11.15 -2.82
C MET A 1 12.16 -12.43 -2.91
N GLN A 2 12.73 -13.61 -3.09
CA GLN A 2 12.00 -14.89 -3.07
C GLN A 2 11.65 -15.41 -1.67
N LYS A 3 12.22 -14.88 -0.60
CA LYS A 3 12.01 -15.39 0.76
C LYS A 3 10.65 -15.06 1.39
N ARG A 4 10.02 -13.95 1.02
CA ARG A 4 8.72 -13.54 1.62
C ARG A 4 7.55 -14.48 1.25
N LEU A 5 7.63 -15.18 0.14
CA LEU A 5 6.59 -16.13 -0.27
C LEU A 5 6.78 -17.55 0.27
N ALA A 6 7.91 -17.83 0.94
CA ALA A 6 8.25 -19.18 1.37
C ALA A 6 7.74 -19.55 2.77
N THR A 7 7.22 -18.60 3.53
CA THR A 7 6.73 -18.85 4.88
C THR A 7 5.21 -18.88 4.91
N GLN A 8 4.67 -20.07 4.98
CA GLN A 8 3.34 -20.45 5.52
C GLN A 8 2.24 -19.37 5.50
N GLY A 9 2.16 -18.60 4.43
CA GLY A 9 1.05 -17.68 4.21
C GLY A 9 -0.12 -18.42 3.56
N MET A 10 -1.26 -17.84 3.70
CA MET A 10 -2.55 -18.30 3.26
C MET A 10 -2.67 -18.56 1.76
N LEU A 11 -1.84 -17.92 0.96
CA LEU A 11 -1.69 -18.21 -0.46
C LEU A 11 -0.61 -19.29 -0.60
N ASN A 12 -0.95 -20.47 -0.11
CA ASN A 12 -0.14 -21.66 -0.27
C ASN A 12 0.34 -21.74 -1.73
N ALA A 13 1.63 -21.92 -1.94
CA ALA A 13 2.20 -22.11 -3.27
C ALA A 13 1.46 -23.20 -4.07
N ALA A 14 0.87 -24.18 -3.38
CA ALA A 14 0.02 -25.21 -3.98
C ALA A 14 -1.26 -24.64 -4.60
N ALA A 15 -1.91 -23.64 -3.98
CA ALA A 15 -3.13 -23.04 -4.52
C ALA A 15 -2.85 -22.17 -5.76
N LEU A 16 -1.64 -21.58 -5.85
CA LEU A 16 -1.20 -20.82 -7.01
C LEU A 16 -0.52 -21.71 -8.07
N ALA A 17 -0.19 -22.95 -7.73
CA ALA A 17 0.51 -23.88 -8.63
C ALA A 17 -0.40 -24.42 -9.74
N ASP A 18 -1.70 -24.49 -9.49
CA ASP A 18 -2.67 -25.08 -10.44
C ASP A 18 -3.25 -24.06 -11.43
N PHE A 19 -2.49 -23.03 -11.77
CA PHE A 19 -2.89 -22.02 -12.76
C PHE A 19 -2.70 -22.60 -14.17
N ARG A 20 -3.81 -22.84 -14.87
CA ARG A 20 -3.82 -23.40 -16.23
C ARG A 20 -4.51 -22.46 -17.20
N TRP A 21 -4.04 -22.44 -18.43
CA TRP A 21 -4.72 -21.76 -19.52
C TRP A 21 -5.73 -22.72 -20.16
N GLU A 22 -6.94 -22.26 -20.37
CA GLU A 22 -8.01 -22.99 -21.07
C GLU A 22 -8.64 -22.06 -22.10
N ILE A 23 -9.17 -22.64 -23.16
CA ILE A 23 -9.89 -21.93 -24.21
C ILE A 23 -11.40 -22.15 -23.95
N ALA A 24 -12.16 -21.07 -23.88
CA ALA A 24 -13.61 -21.13 -23.74
C ALA A 24 -14.26 -21.07 -25.13
N VAL A 25 -15.06 -22.04 -25.46
CA VAL A 25 -15.92 -22.07 -26.66
C VAL A 25 -17.36 -22.17 -26.15
N GLY A 26 -18.03 -21.05 -26.10
CA GLY A 26 -19.33 -20.97 -25.41
C GLY A 26 -19.17 -21.23 -23.92
N ASP A 27 -19.92 -22.20 -23.42
CA ASP A 27 -19.89 -22.62 -22.00
C ASP A 27 -18.85 -23.74 -21.71
N GLU A 28 -18.25 -24.28 -22.77
CA GLU A 28 -17.29 -25.39 -22.63
C GLU A 28 -15.85 -24.84 -22.53
N ARG A 29 -15.04 -25.53 -21.74
CA ARG A 29 -13.63 -25.17 -21.54
C ARG A 29 -12.78 -26.36 -21.95
N MET A 30 -11.69 -26.07 -22.64
CA MET A 30 -10.81 -27.09 -23.15
C MET A 30 -9.39 -26.56 -23.32
N THR A 31 -8.45 -27.49 -23.35
CA THR A 31 -7.05 -27.17 -23.66
C THR A 31 -6.90 -26.94 -25.17
N LEU A 32 -5.79 -26.34 -25.57
CA LEU A 32 -5.48 -26.18 -27.01
C LEU A 32 -5.43 -27.52 -27.74
N ALA A 33 -4.97 -28.57 -27.08
CA ALA A 33 -4.91 -29.91 -27.65
C ALA A 33 -6.31 -30.48 -27.92
N GLU A 34 -7.22 -30.31 -26.97
CA GLU A 34 -8.61 -30.73 -27.09
C GLU A 34 -9.33 -29.92 -28.18
N LEU A 35 -9.12 -28.61 -28.25
CA LEU A 35 -9.69 -27.77 -29.31
C LEU A 35 -9.22 -28.24 -30.71
N ARG A 36 -7.93 -28.50 -30.86
CA ARG A 36 -7.38 -29.03 -32.14
C ARG A 36 -7.97 -30.38 -32.51
N ALA A 37 -8.08 -31.30 -31.56
CA ALA A 37 -8.68 -32.61 -31.77
C ALA A 37 -10.14 -32.46 -32.23
N ARG A 38 -10.86 -31.55 -31.62
CA ARG A 38 -12.29 -31.30 -31.92
C ARG A 38 -12.47 -30.66 -33.31
N ILE A 39 -11.66 -29.69 -33.68
CA ILE A 39 -11.66 -29.07 -35.02
C ILE A 39 -11.35 -30.13 -36.09
N ASN A 40 -10.43 -31.03 -35.82
CA ASN A 40 -10.09 -32.14 -36.74
C ASN A 40 -11.23 -33.13 -36.90
N GLN A 41 -12.10 -33.27 -35.90
CA GLN A 41 -13.24 -34.21 -35.94
C GLN A 41 -14.53 -33.55 -36.49
N GLU A 42 -14.82 -32.35 -36.05
CA GLU A 42 -16.10 -31.66 -36.34
C GLU A 42 -15.98 -30.64 -37.47
N GLY A 43 -14.74 -30.25 -37.87
CA GLY A 43 -14.49 -29.21 -38.85
C GLY A 43 -14.49 -27.84 -38.21
N GLU A 44 -14.65 -26.80 -39.02
CA GLU A 44 -14.60 -25.39 -38.59
C GLU A 44 -15.84 -24.90 -37.82
N LEU A 45 -16.89 -25.73 -37.79
CA LEU A 45 -18.18 -25.42 -37.09
C LEU A 45 -18.23 -26.21 -35.79
N LEU A 46 -17.95 -25.56 -34.67
CA LEU A 46 -17.98 -26.17 -33.35
C LEU A 46 -19.33 -25.87 -32.67
N SER A 47 -19.96 -26.91 -32.13
CA SER A 47 -21.17 -26.74 -31.33
C SER A 47 -20.86 -26.70 -29.83
N SER A 48 -21.47 -25.78 -29.12
CA SER A 48 -21.39 -25.73 -27.65
C SER A 48 -22.81 -25.36 -27.14
N GLY A 49 -23.48 -26.32 -26.53
CA GLY A 49 -24.90 -26.17 -26.16
C GLY A 49 -25.76 -25.91 -27.38
N SER A 50 -26.51 -24.81 -27.40
CA SER A 50 -27.34 -24.37 -28.52
C SER A 50 -26.63 -23.41 -29.48
N ALA A 51 -25.41 -23.06 -29.24
CA ALA A 51 -24.64 -22.11 -30.05
C ALA A 51 -23.69 -22.83 -30.99
N LEU A 52 -23.55 -22.27 -32.21
CA LEU A 52 -22.59 -22.71 -33.21
C LEU A 52 -21.50 -21.64 -33.38
N PHE A 53 -20.27 -22.06 -33.29
CA PHE A 53 -19.10 -21.20 -33.44
C PHE A 53 -18.33 -21.58 -34.69
N HIS A 54 -18.10 -20.61 -35.57
CA HIS A 54 -17.28 -20.82 -36.76
C HIS A 54 -15.83 -20.38 -36.46
N LEU A 55 -14.92 -21.32 -36.40
CA LEU A 55 -13.50 -21.11 -36.13
C LEU A 55 -12.71 -21.48 -37.40
N THR A 56 -12.23 -20.46 -38.07
CA THR A 56 -11.41 -20.66 -39.27
C THR A 56 -10.02 -21.16 -38.90
N LYS A 57 -9.33 -21.71 -39.88
CA LYS A 57 -7.93 -22.13 -39.72
C LYS A 57 -7.05 -20.95 -39.30
N GLU A 58 -7.32 -19.75 -39.83
CA GLU A 58 -6.60 -18.52 -39.47
C GLU A 58 -6.82 -18.14 -38.00
N ASP A 59 -8.05 -18.32 -37.48
CA ASP A 59 -8.39 -18.09 -36.09
C ASP A 59 -7.64 -19.07 -35.18
N LEU A 60 -7.59 -20.34 -35.61
CA LEU A 60 -6.84 -21.38 -34.88
C LEU A 60 -5.34 -21.05 -34.83
N ASP A 61 -4.75 -20.66 -35.93
CA ASP A 61 -3.32 -20.28 -36.00
C ASP A 61 -3.03 -19.06 -35.11
N ARG A 62 -3.93 -18.10 -35.08
CA ARG A 62 -3.84 -16.95 -34.19
C ARG A 62 -3.92 -17.37 -32.71
N LEU A 63 -4.88 -18.24 -32.37
CA LEU A 63 -5.03 -18.78 -30.99
C LEU A 63 -3.80 -19.58 -30.59
N VAL A 64 -3.22 -20.36 -31.51
CA VAL A 64 -1.98 -21.13 -31.26
C VAL A 64 -0.81 -20.19 -30.96
N ALA A 65 -0.65 -19.14 -31.75
CA ALA A 65 0.41 -18.16 -31.55
C ALA A 65 0.25 -17.43 -30.20
N GLU A 66 -0.97 -17.00 -29.87
CA GLU A 66 -1.30 -16.36 -28.62
C GLU A 66 -1.10 -17.29 -27.42
N TRP A 67 -1.47 -18.58 -27.56
CA TRP A 67 -1.26 -19.59 -26.55
C TRP A 67 0.23 -19.82 -26.28
N ALA A 68 1.03 -19.95 -27.36
CA ALA A 68 2.46 -20.12 -27.25
C ALA A 68 3.11 -18.91 -26.54
N GLU A 69 2.64 -17.70 -26.86
CA GLU A 69 3.12 -16.48 -26.19
C GLU A 69 2.73 -16.44 -24.69
N ALA A 70 1.51 -16.87 -24.39
CA ALA A 70 1.04 -16.92 -23.00
C ALA A 70 1.84 -17.95 -22.16
N GLN A 71 2.23 -19.07 -22.76
CA GLN A 71 3.02 -20.11 -22.08
C GLN A 71 4.51 -19.76 -21.95
N LYS A 72 5.07 -18.98 -22.88
CA LYS A 72 6.49 -18.60 -22.83
C LYS A 72 6.87 -17.82 -21.58
N LYS A 73 5.90 -17.10 -20.99
CA LYS A 73 6.13 -16.28 -19.82
C LYS A 73 5.55 -16.97 -18.58
N GLU A 74 6.39 -17.68 -17.86
CA GLU A 74 6.00 -18.19 -16.54
C GLU A 74 5.51 -17.03 -15.67
N LEU A 75 4.26 -17.10 -15.27
CA LEU A 75 3.69 -16.11 -14.36
C LEU A 75 4.29 -16.29 -12.98
N SER A 76 4.85 -15.23 -12.44
CA SER A 76 5.27 -15.21 -11.04
C SER A 76 4.04 -15.41 -10.13
N ASN A 77 4.24 -15.79 -8.88
CA ASN A 77 3.14 -15.91 -7.93
C ASN A 77 2.39 -14.58 -7.77
N TRP A 78 3.08 -13.46 -7.88
CA TRP A 78 2.47 -12.12 -7.87
C TRP A 78 1.60 -11.87 -9.11
N ASP A 79 2.04 -12.30 -10.28
CA ASP A 79 1.23 -12.18 -11.51
C ASP A 79 -0.05 -13.03 -11.41
N LYS A 80 0.06 -14.25 -10.85
CA LYS A 80 -1.08 -15.13 -10.61
C LYS A 80 -2.05 -14.50 -9.59
N LEU A 81 -1.55 -14.01 -8.46
CA LEU A 81 -2.37 -13.33 -7.45
C LEU A 81 -3.06 -12.10 -8.03
N ARG A 82 -2.33 -11.28 -8.78
CA ARG A 82 -2.89 -10.11 -9.45
C ARG A 82 -3.99 -10.51 -10.44
N ALA A 83 -3.77 -11.56 -11.22
CA ALA A 83 -4.75 -12.10 -12.17
C ALA A 83 -6.02 -12.56 -11.46
N LEU A 84 -5.88 -13.26 -10.35
CA LEU A 84 -7.01 -13.71 -9.52
C LEU A 84 -7.80 -12.54 -8.94
N LEU A 85 -7.11 -11.58 -8.32
CA LEU A 85 -7.75 -10.40 -7.70
C LEU A 85 -8.40 -9.48 -8.74
N SER A 86 -7.78 -9.33 -9.91
CA SER A 86 -8.31 -8.47 -10.98
C SER A 86 -9.37 -9.17 -11.85
N GLY A 87 -9.43 -10.49 -11.83
CA GLY A 87 -10.25 -11.28 -12.74
C GLY A 87 -9.74 -11.29 -14.19
N SER A 88 -8.48 -10.85 -14.40
CA SER A 88 -7.91 -10.80 -15.75
C SER A 88 -6.39 -10.91 -15.75
N ALA A 89 -5.84 -11.56 -16.77
CA ALA A 89 -4.39 -11.65 -17.02
C ALA A 89 -4.12 -11.36 -18.50
N ASN A 90 -3.29 -10.38 -18.80
CA ASN A 90 -2.93 -10.00 -20.18
C ASN A 90 -4.16 -9.76 -21.07
N GLY A 91 -5.21 -9.11 -20.51
CA GLY A 91 -6.45 -8.83 -21.24
C GLY A 91 -7.42 -10.00 -21.34
N ARG A 92 -7.09 -11.15 -20.78
CA ARG A 92 -7.93 -12.36 -20.78
C ARG A 92 -8.59 -12.55 -19.43
N ARG A 93 -9.83 -13.01 -19.44
CA ARG A 93 -10.58 -13.29 -18.22
C ARG A 93 -9.92 -14.45 -17.46
N VAL A 94 -9.75 -14.27 -16.16
CA VAL A 94 -9.26 -15.32 -15.26
C VAL A 94 -10.41 -15.72 -14.35
N GLU A 95 -10.69 -17.01 -14.31
CA GLU A 95 -11.66 -17.57 -13.38
C GLU A 95 -10.90 -18.39 -12.35
N ALA A 96 -11.20 -18.12 -11.11
CA ALA A 96 -10.65 -18.88 -9.99
C ALA A 96 -11.63 -19.96 -9.58
N ALA A 97 -11.12 -21.09 -9.13
CA ALA A 97 -11.95 -22.10 -8.47
C ALA A 97 -12.70 -21.44 -7.29
N GLU A 98 -13.98 -21.72 -7.17
CA GLU A 98 -14.83 -21.12 -6.13
C GLU A 98 -14.23 -21.31 -4.73
N ALA A 99 -13.64 -22.48 -4.48
CA ALA A 99 -12.93 -22.76 -3.23
C ALA A 99 -11.77 -21.77 -2.97
N LEU A 100 -11.04 -21.36 -4.01
CA LEU A 100 -9.95 -20.40 -3.88
C LEU A 100 -10.51 -18.99 -3.63
N LEU A 101 -11.57 -18.60 -4.32
CA LEU A 101 -12.25 -17.32 -4.09
C LEU A 101 -12.82 -17.24 -2.68
N GLU A 102 -13.39 -18.34 -2.19
CA GLU A 102 -13.90 -18.41 -0.82
C GLU A 102 -12.76 -18.30 0.21
N CYS A 103 -11.67 -19.01 -0.03
CA CYS A 103 -10.47 -18.90 0.81
C CYS A 103 -9.94 -17.45 0.87
N ILE A 104 -9.92 -16.75 -0.27
CA ILE A 104 -9.53 -15.33 -0.34
C ILE A 104 -10.54 -14.47 0.43
N ARG A 105 -11.85 -14.73 0.28
CA ARG A 105 -12.92 -14.00 0.99
C ARG A 105 -12.85 -14.22 2.50
N GLU A 106 -12.72 -15.46 2.94
CA GLU A 106 -12.59 -15.83 4.36
C GLU A 106 -11.38 -15.16 5.00
N SER A 107 -10.35 -15.01 4.22
CA SER A 107 -9.09 -14.44 4.66
C SER A 107 -9.10 -12.91 4.65
N ALA A 108 -9.86 -12.33 3.73
CA ALA A 108 -10.13 -10.90 3.75
C ALA A 108 -11.14 -10.54 4.84
N ALA A 109 -11.92 -11.52 5.34
CA ALA A 109 -12.85 -11.31 6.45
C ALA A 109 -12.06 -11.16 7.76
N VAL A 110 -11.97 -9.95 8.24
CA VAL A 110 -11.25 -9.64 9.49
C VAL A 110 -12.02 -10.25 10.68
N LYS A 111 -11.40 -11.22 11.33
CA LYS A 111 -11.91 -11.74 12.62
C LYS A 111 -11.48 -10.77 13.72
N GLU A 112 -12.44 -10.12 14.33
CA GLU A 112 -12.15 -9.20 15.42
C GLU A 112 -11.49 -9.95 16.60
N LEU A 113 -10.31 -9.50 16.96
CA LEU A 113 -9.55 -10.01 18.11
C LEU A 113 -9.86 -9.13 19.33
N PRO A 114 -9.93 -9.72 20.52
CA PRO A 114 -9.94 -8.91 21.74
C PRO A 114 -8.60 -8.16 21.83
N PRO A 115 -8.61 -6.91 22.31
CA PRO A 115 -7.36 -6.19 22.55
C PRO A 115 -6.42 -6.99 23.47
N PRO A 116 -5.09 -6.91 23.25
CA PRO A 116 -4.15 -7.61 24.11
C PRO A 116 -4.34 -7.23 25.60
N VAL A 117 -4.24 -8.21 26.48
CA VAL A 117 -4.44 -8.01 27.92
C VAL A 117 -3.48 -6.95 28.50
N GLU A 118 -2.26 -6.89 27.94
CA GLU A 118 -1.23 -5.96 28.40
C GLU A 118 -1.37 -4.56 27.77
N LEU A 119 -2.37 -4.34 26.91
CA LEU A 119 -2.58 -3.03 26.29
C LEU A 119 -3.27 -2.09 27.27
N ASN A 120 -2.59 -1.03 27.67
CA ASN A 120 -3.10 0.00 28.56
C ASN A 120 -3.84 1.09 27.75
N ALA A 121 -4.84 0.65 26.98
CA ALA A 121 -5.69 1.54 26.17
C ALA A 121 -7.04 0.88 25.88
N VAL A 122 -8.08 1.69 25.83
CA VAL A 122 -9.41 1.26 25.36
C VAL A 122 -9.51 1.59 23.87
N LEU A 123 -9.52 0.57 23.04
CA LEU A 123 -9.66 0.75 21.60
C LEU A 123 -11.14 0.96 21.21
N ARG A 124 -11.38 1.91 20.33
CA ARG A 124 -12.72 2.11 19.75
C ARG A 124 -13.04 0.95 18.79
N PRO A 125 -14.32 0.65 18.52
CA PRO A 125 -14.69 -0.47 17.64
C PRO A 125 -13.97 -0.45 16.29
N TYR A 126 -13.84 0.69 15.64
CA TYR A 126 -13.12 0.78 14.38
C TYR A 126 -11.62 0.52 14.55
N GLN A 127 -11.03 0.87 15.71
CA GLN A 127 -9.62 0.59 16.03
C GLN A 127 -9.41 -0.91 16.29
N ILE A 128 -10.39 -1.57 16.92
CA ILE A 128 -10.36 -3.04 17.12
C ILE A 128 -10.32 -3.74 15.75
N ARG A 129 -11.19 -3.33 14.82
CA ARG A 129 -11.17 -3.87 13.45
C ARG A 129 -9.84 -3.61 12.74
N GLY A 130 -9.29 -2.39 12.89
CA GLY A 130 -8.01 -2.03 12.26
C GLY A 130 -6.83 -2.82 12.84
N PHE A 131 -6.73 -2.90 14.15
CA PHE A 131 -5.69 -3.68 14.81
C PHE A 131 -5.78 -5.16 14.45
N SER A 132 -6.99 -5.74 14.44
CA SER A 132 -7.22 -7.14 14.08
C SER A 132 -6.76 -7.44 12.65
N TRP A 133 -7.07 -6.52 11.72
CA TRP A 133 -6.64 -6.60 10.32
C TRP A 133 -5.10 -6.54 10.21
N LEU A 134 -4.45 -5.64 10.95
CA LEU A 134 -2.99 -5.54 10.97
C LEU A 134 -2.35 -6.84 11.49
N VAL A 135 -2.89 -7.40 12.58
CA VAL A 135 -2.40 -8.69 13.14
C VAL A 135 -2.57 -9.81 12.11
N GLN A 136 -3.76 -9.91 11.52
CA GLN A 136 -4.06 -10.94 10.53
C GLN A 136 -3.07 -10.88 9.36
N ASN A 137 -2.88 -9.69 8.77
CA ASN A 137 -1.94 -9.52 7.66
C ASN A 137 -0.51 -9.85 8.08
N ALA A 138 -0.05 -9.35 9.22
CA ALA A 138 1.29 -9.64 9.72
C ALA A 138 1.50 -11.15 9.92
N MET A 139 0.52 -11.85 10.51
CA MET A 139 0.60 -13.32 10.71
C MET A 139 0.71 -14.08 9.40
N LEU A 140 0.10 -13.56 8.34
CA LEU A 140 0.15 -14.14 6.99
C LEU A 140 1.40 -13.73 6.20
N GLY A 141 2.25 -12.85 6.75
CA GLY A 141 3.40 -12.31 6.04
C GLY A 141 3.02 -11.31 4.96
N LEU A 142 1.80 -10.75 5.04
CA LEU A 142 1.29 -9.74 4.11
C LEU A 142 1.60 -8.34 4.62
N GLY A 143 1.78 -7.41 3.72
CA GLY A 143 1.94 -6.00 4.06
C GLY A 143 0.60 -5.30 4.25
N SER A 144 0.64 -4.14 4.89
CA SER A 144 -0.55 -3.33 5.19
C SER A 144 -0.28 -1.84 4.98
N LEU A 145 -1.19 -1.16 4.31
CA LEU A 145 -1.19 0.31 4.22
C LEU A 145 -2.39 0.83 5.03
N LEU A 146 -2.11 1.34 6.23
CA LEU A 146 -3.14 1.95 7.09
C LEU A 146 -3.18 3.45 6.78
N ALA A 147 -4.21 3.85 6.03
CA ALA A 147 -4.35 5.18 5.46
C ALA A 147 -5.51 5.98 6.08
N ASP A 148 -5.80 5.72 7.35
CA ASP A 148 -6.83 6.43 8.12
C ASP A 148 -6.52 7.92 8.23
N ASP A 149 -7.54 8.75 8.29
CA ASP A 149 -7.40 10.18 8.55
C ASP A 149 -6.55 10.44 9.80
N MET A 150 -5.89 11.60 9.83
CA MET A 150 -5.09 12.02 10.99
C MET A 150 -6.01 12.12 12.23
N GLY A 151 -5.51 11.59 13.36
CA GLY A 151 -6.27 11.59 14.62
C GLY A 151 -7.18 10.38 14.85
N LEU A 152 -7.25 9.43 13.92
CA LEU A 152 -8.01 8.17 14.11
C LEU A 152 -7.21 7.10 14.88
N GLY A 153 -6.04 7.45 15.42
CA GLY A 153 -5.27 6.56 16.28
C GLY A 153 -4.54 5.45 15.55
N LYS A 154 -3.88 5.76 14.42
CA LYS A 154 -3.04 4.80 13.69
C LYS A 154 -1.96 4.21 14.59
N THR A 155 -1.29 5.05 15.40
CA THR A 155 -0.20 4.65 16.29
C THR A 155 -0.66 3.61 17.30
N VAL A 156 -1.78 3.85 18.01
CA VAL A 156 -2.27 2.89 19.02
C VAL A 156 -2.70 1.57 18.39
N GLN A 157 -3.24 1.56 17.17
CA GLN A 157 -3.58 0.34 16.45
C GLN A 157 -2.32 -0.49 16.14
N VAL A 158 -1.22 0.18 15.73
CA VAL A 158 0.07 -0.51 15.49
C VAL A 158 0.67 -1.01 16.80
N ILE A 159 0.65 -0.21 17.87
CA ILE A 159 1.16 -0.63 19.19
C ILE A 159 0.38 -1.87 19.67
N ALA A 160 -0.95 -1.87 19.53
CA ALA A 160 -1.78 -3.03 19.86
C ALA A 160 -1.41 -4.26 19.01
N CYS A 161 -1.13 -4.05 17.71
CA CYS A 161 -0.67 -5.12 16.82
C CYS A 161 0.67 -5.70 17.31
N VAL A 162 1.63 -4.87 17.63
CA VAL A 162 2.97 -5.30 18.12
C VAL A 162 2.83 -6.04 19.45
N ALA A 163 1.99 -5.55 20.38
CA ALA A 163 1.72 -6.20 21.66
C ALA A 163 1.12 -7.59 21.45
N GLU A 164 0.17 -7.73 20.52
CA GLU A 164 -0.43 -9.03 20.18
C GLU A 164 0.60 -9.98 19.55
N LEU A 165 1.48 -9.48 18.66
CA LEU A 165 2.55 -10.29 18.09
C LEU A 165 3.51 -10.78 19.17
N LYS A 166 3.81 -9.94 20.17
CA LYS A 166 4.63 -10.37 21.33
C LYS A 166 3.91 -11.45 22.14
N ALA A 167 2.65 -11.26 22.46
CA ALA A 167 1.85 -12.22 23.22
C ALA A 167 1.77 -13.59 22.52
N ARG A 168 1.87 -13.62 21.20
CA ARG A 168 1.92 -14.85 20.39
C ARG A 168 3.32 -15.44 20.22
N GLY A 169 4.36 -14.83 20.79
CA GLY A 169 5.76 -15.27 20.66
C GLY A 169 6.39 -14.97 19.30
N GLU A 170 5.74 -14.15 18.47
CA GLU A 170 6.26 -13.81 17.13
C GLU A 170 7.53 -12.94 17.20
N LEU A 171 7.68 -12.15 18.28
CA LEU A 171 8.86 -11.30 18.45
C LEU A 171 10.09 -12.08 18.91
N ASP A 172 9.94 -13.34 19.30
CA ASP A 172 11.09 -14.25 19.55
C ASP A 172 11.82 -14.60 18.23
N ARG A 173 11.10 -14.52 17.11
CA ARG A 173 11.62 -14.82 15.76
C ARG A 173 12.28 -13.62 15.11
N GLY A 174 11.93 -12.41 15.52
CA GLY A 174 12.48 -11.18 14.92
C GLY A 174 11.88 -9.93 15.52
N LYS A 175 12.64 -8.86 15.48
CA LYS A 175 12.30 -7.57 16.07
C LYS A 175 11.28 -6.79 15.22
N VAL A 176 10.78 -5.69 15.79
CA VAL A 176 10.02 -4.68 15.06
C VAL A 176 10.95 -3.48 14.82
N LEU A 177 11.03 -3.01 13.57
CA LEU A 177 11.68 -1.74 13.26
C LEU A 177 10.61 -0.71 12.91
N ILE A 178 10.62 0.42 13.59
CA ILE A 178 9.77 1.58 13.26
C ILE A 178 10.66 2.65 12.64
N ALA A 179 10.40 3.00 11.38
CA ALA A 179 11.05 4.10 10.69
C ALA A 179 10.07 5.27 10.59
N ALA A 180 10.43 6.41 11.19
CA ALA A 180 9.57 7.59 11.29
C ALA A 180 10.37 8.87 11.03
N PRO A 181 9.71 10.01 10.79
CA PRO A 181 10.39 11.31 10.83
C PRO A 181 11.11 11.51 12.17
N ALA A 182 12.30 12.14 12.15
CA ALA A 182 13.14 12.29 13.34
C ALA A 182 12.41 12.99 14.50
N SER A 183 11.48 13.89 14.21
CA SER A 183 10.67 14.61 15.19
C SER A 183 9.67 13.69 15.94
N LEU A 184 9.35 12.52 15.40
CA LEU A 184 8.35 11.60 15.97
C LEU A 184 8.96 10.44 16.79
N LEU A 185 10.28 10.28 16.81
CA LEU A 185 10.93 9.13 17.45
C LEU A 185 10.62 9.06 18.96
N VAL A 186 10.77 10.17 19.65
CA VAL A 186 10.49 10.27 21.09
C VAL A 186 8.99 10.07 21.37
N ASN A 187 8.13 10.54 20.45
CA ASN A 187 6.68 10.34 20.58
C ASN A 187 6.33 8.84 20.50
N TRP A 188 6.93 8.10 19.55
CA TRP A 188 6.74 6.66 19.43
C TRP A 188 7.17 5.93 20.72
N GLU A 189 8.33 6.27 21.24
CA GLU A 189 8.83 5.65 22.48
C GLU A 189 7.85 5.88 23.63
N ARG A 190 7.43 7.13 23.84
CA ARG A 190 6.46 7.49 24.91
C ARG A 190 5.10 6.81 24.72
N GLU A 191 4.62 6.69 23.50
CA GLU A 191 3.34 6.03 23.23
C GLU A 191 3.44 4.52 23.48
N ILE A 192 4.57 3.88 23.16
CA ILE A 192 4.81 2.47 23.47
C ILE A 192 4.84 2.27 25.00
N GLU A 193 5.63 3.09 25.73
CA GLU A 193 5.70 3.04 27.20
C GLU A 193 4.33 3.23 27.84
N ARG A 194 3.52 4.13 27.31
CA ARG A 194 2.19 4.45 27.83
C ARG A 194 1.16 3.34 27.56
N PHE A 195 1.10 2.85 26.31
CA PHE A 195 0.02 1.96 25.86
C PHE A 195 0.37 0.47 25.96
N ALA A 196 1.65 0.14 25.89
CA ALA A 196 2.10 -1.25 25.97
C ALA A 196 3.39 -1.35 26.81
N PRO A 197 3.32 -1.10 28.13
CA PRO A 197 4.52 -1.10 29.00
C PRO A 197 5.24 -2.45 29.06
N GLY A 198 4.62 -3.51 28.58
CA GLY A 198 5.26 -4.82 28.44
C GLY A 198 6.21 -4.91 27.24
N LEU A 199 6.19 -3.94 26.32
CA LEU A 199 7.13 -3.90 25.18
C LEU A 199 8.38 -3.11 25.54
N THR A 200 9.55 -3.66 25.21
CA THR A 200 10.81 -2.92 25.34
C THR A 200 11.11 -2.19 24.04
N ALA A 201 11.23 -0.86 24.11
CA ALA A 201 11.52 -0.02 22.95
C ALA A 201 12.86 0.70 23.12
N GLN A 202 13.58 0.89 22.01
CA GLN A 202 14.86 1.62 22.04
C GLN A 202 14.98 2.51 20.80
N ILE A 203 15.27 3.80 21.01
CA ILE A 203 15.56 4.72 19.92
C ILE A 203 16.98 4.48 19.41
N TYR A 204 17.09 4.16 18.13
CA TYR A 204 18.35 3.99 17.42
C TYR A 204 18.58 5.24 16.54
N HIS A 205 19.09 6.30 17.16
CA HIS A 205 19.30 7.60 16.53
C HIS A 205 20.40 8.38 17.27
N GLY A 206 20.93 9.43 16.64
CA GLY A 206 21.98 10.28 17.24
C GLY A 206 23.39 9.78 16.95
N LYS A 207 24.38 10.36 17.62
CA LYS A 207 25.79 10.07 17.40
C LYS A 207 26.28 8.83 18.17
N ASP A 208 25.69 8.59 19.33
CA ASP A 208 26.12 7.52 20.26
C ASP A 208 25.42 6.17 19.99
N ARG A 209 24.65 6.07 18.91
CA ARG A 209 23.98 4.82 18.56
C ARG A 209 24.99 3.75 18.14
N THR A 210 24.84 2.55 18.62
CA THR A 210 25.67 1.40 18.24
C THR A 210 24.80 0.15 18.05
N ILE A 211 25.14 -0.66 17.09
CA ILE A 211 24.49 -1.97 16.89
C ILE A 211 24.72 -2.86 18.11
N PHE A 212 25.88 -2.75 18.75
CA PHE A 212 26.19 -3.48 19.97
C PHE A 212 25.15 -3.21 21.07
N ALA A 213 24.69 -1.95 21.23
CA ALA A 213 23.66 -1.61 22.22
C ALA A 213 22.31 -2.31 21.92
N LEU A 214 21.95 -2.42 20.65
CA LEU A 214 20.73 -3.15 20.23
C LEU A 214 20.86 -4.65 20.50
N ASP A 215 22.00 -5.22 20.20
CA ASP A 215 22.26 -6.64 20.42
C ASP A 215 22.33 -7.00 21.92
N HIS A 216 22.91 -6.12 22.72
CA HIS A 216 22.99 -6.29 24.18
C HIS A 216 21.63 -6.13 24.86
N ASN A 217 20.89 -5.08 24.56
CA ASN A 217 19.61 -4.76 25.18
C ASN A 217 18.45 -5.63 24.65
N ARG A 218 18.55 -6.14 23.44
CA ARG A 218 17.56 -6.97 22.76
C ARG A 218 16.14 -6.39 22.82
N PRO A 219 15.92 -5.12 22.45
CA PRO A 219 14.59 -4.54 22.51
C PRO A 219 13.62 -5.28 21.57
N ASP A 220 12.34 -5.28 21.92
CA ASP A 220 11.27 -5.78 21.05
C ASP A 220 11.10 -4.85 19.83
N VAL A 221 11.20 -3.54 20.10
CA VAL A 221 10.97 -2.48 19.12
C VAL A 221 12.19 -1.56 19.00
N ILE A 222 12.69 -1.41 17.80
CA ILE A 222 13.76 -0.47 17.45
C ILE A 222 13.11 0.70 16.70
N ILE A 223 13.33 1.93 17.17
CA ILE A 223 12.75 3.14 16.59
C ILE A 223 13.86 3.95 15.93
N THR A 224 13.73 4.26 14.65
CA THR A 224 14.77 4.98 13.91
C THR A 224 14.18 5.96 12.89
N SER A 225 15.05 6.77 12.28
CA SER A 225 14.61 7.67 11.20
C SER A 225 14.92 7.09 9.82
N TYR A 226 14.18 7.57 8.80
CA TYR A 226 14.41 7.18 7.41
C TYR A 226 15.85 7.41 6.95
N GLY A 227 16.48 8.48 7.47
CA GLY A 227 17.89 8.79 7.15
C GLY A 227 18.86 7.76 7.70
N ILE A 228 18.61 7.26 8.92
CA ILE A 228 19.42 6.20 9.55
C ILE A 228 19.14 4.86 8.86
N LEU A 229 17.88 4.53 8.62
CA LEU A 229 17.50 3.32 7.89
C LEU A 229 18.27 3.20 6.56
N LYS A 230 18.30 4.30 5.78
CA LYS A 230 19.05 4.35 4.52
C LYS A 230 20.56 4.14 4.73
N ARG A 231 21.14 4.84 5.72
CA ARG A 231 22.59 4.85 5.93
C ARG A 231 23.11 3.53 6.49
N GLU A 232 22.33 2.90 7.35
CA GLU A 232 22.74 1.72 8.10
C GLU A 232 21.98 0.45 7.73
N LEU A 233 21.40 0.44 6.53
CA LEU A 233 20.71 -0.73 5.99
C LEU A 233 21.57 -2.01 6.06
N PRO A 234 22.89 -1.99 5.67
CA PRO A 234 23.69 -3.21 5.72
C PRO A 234 23.86 -3.79 7.14
N GLN A 235 23.98 -2.91 8.13
CA GLN A 235 24.15 -3.33 9.53
C GLN A 235 22.83 -3.84 10.11
N LEU A 236 21.74 -3.07 9.93
CA LEU A 236 20.43 -3.45 10.42
C LEU A 236 19.94 -4.77 9.76
N SER A 237 20.28 -4.97 8.50
CA SER A 237 19.89 -6.20 7.77
C SER A 237 20.55 -7.48 8.28
N GLN A 238 21.51 -7.38 9.18
CA GLN A 238 22.13 -8.55 9.82
C GLN A 238 21.25 -9.11 10.97
N MET A 239 20.32 -8.30 11.46
CA MET A 239 19.35 -8.71 12.47
C MET A 239 18.09 -9.27 11.79
N GLN A 240 17.31 -10.07 12.52
CA GLN A 240 16.04 -10.60 12.03
C GLN A 240 14.90 -9.65 12.42
N PHE A 241 14.06 -9.33 11.45
CA PHE A 241 12.92 -8.44 11.65
C PHE A 241 11.62 -9.13 11.25
N ARG A 242 10.70 -9.21 12.20
CA ARG A 242 9.33 -9.71 12.00
C ARG A 242 8.48 -8.66 11.30
N LEU A 243 8.71 -7.38 11.64
CA LEU A 243 7.85 -6.30 11.15
C LEU A 243 8.66 -5.02 10.91
N LEU A 244 8.41 -4.38 9.76
CA LEU A 244 8.85 -3.01 9.47
C LEU A 244 7.61 -2.10 9.50
N VAL A 245 7.65 -1.07 10.33
CA VAL A 245 6.62 -0.03 10.37
C VAL A 245 7.19 1.25 9.75
N LEU A 246 6.50 1.80 8.76
CA LEU A 246 6.87 3.05 8.09
C LEU A 246 5.85 4.12 8.48
N ASP A 247 6.20 4.99 9.40
CA ASP A 247 5.30 6.09 9.80
C ASP A 247 5.50 7.30 8.89
N GLU A 248 4.41 7.99 8.60
CA GLU A 248 4.36 9.06 7.60
C GLU A 248 4.99 8.60 6.28
N ALA A 249 4.43 7.53 5.72
CA ALA A 249 4.95 6.83 4.55
C ALA A 249 5.06 7.70 3.28
N GLN A 250 4.50 8.92 3.29
CA GLN A 250 4.77 9.90 2.24
C GLN A 250 6.28 10.23 2.13
N ALA A 251 7.08 9.97 3.17
CA ALA A 251 8.54 10.10 3.11
C ALA A 251 9.18 9.20 2.04
N VAL A 252 8.50 8.10 1.67
CA VAL A 252 8.98 7.13 0.67
C VAL A 252 8.12 7.10 -0.61
N LYS A 253 7.29 8.12 -0.84
CA LYS A 253 6.39 8.20 -2.00
C LYS A 253 7.11 8.34 -3.35
N ASN A 254 8.39 8.66 -3.35
CA ASN A 254 9.22 8.71 -4.56
C ASN A 254 10.20 7.53 -4.55
N ALA A 255 9.92 6.52 -5.36
CA ALA A 255 10.69 5.27 -5.46
C ALA A 255 12.17 5.49 -5.86
N LYS A 256 12.51 6.65 -6.42
CA LYS A 256 13.88 6.94 -6.83
C LYS A 256 14.78 7.37 -5.66
N THR A 257 14.19 7.77 -4.55
CA THR A 257 14.95 8.23 -3.37
C THR A 257 15.68 7.07 -2.68
N GLY A 258 16.81 7.36 -2.07
CA GLY A 258 17.57 6.35 -1.31
C GLY A 258 16.78 5.83 -0.09
N GLN A 259 15.90 6.64 0.48
CA GLN A 259 15.03 6.22 1.60
C GLN A 259 14.01 5.18 1.16
N ALA A 260 13.36 5.41 0.00
CA ALA A 260 12.39 4.46 -0.56
C ALA A 260 13.07 3.13 -0.93
N LYS A 261 14.26 3.19 -1.55
CA LYS A 261 15.04 1.99 -1.88
C LYS A 261 15.42 1.21 -0.63
N ALA A 262 15.92 1.90 0.39
CA ALA A 262 16.31 1.25 1.66
C ALA A 262 15.10 0.58 2.34
N ALA A 263 13.94 1.23 2.34
CA ALA A 263 12.71 0.64 2.89
C ALA A 263 12.26 -0.58 2.07
N GLN A 264 12.39 -0.52 0.74
CA GLN A 264 12.04 -1.63 -0.15
C GLN A 264 12.97 -2.84 0.00
N GLU A 265 14.26 -2.59 0.23
CA GLU A 265 15.28 -3.63 0.38
C GLU A 265 15.35 -4.20 1.80
N PHE A 266 14.71 -3.55 2.78
CA PHE A 266 14.79 -3.95 4.19
C PHE A 266 14.18 -5.35 4.40
N PRO A 267 14.93 -6.28 5.04
CA PRO A 267 14.48 -7.66 5.20
C PRO A 267 13.56 -7.84 6.42
N ALA A 268 12.29 -7.54 6.26
CA ALA A 268 11.26 -7.84 7.28
C ALA A 268 10.23 -8.83 6.72
N ASP A 269 9.63 -9.65 7.57
CA ASP A 269 8.62 -10.63 7.12
C ASP A 269 7.35 -9.93 6.64
N SER A 270 6.99 -8.80 7.26
CA SER A 270 5.81 -8.01 6.92
C SER A 270 6.12 -6.51 7.03
N VAL A 271 5.35 -5.68 6.33
CA VAL A 271 5.52 -4.21 6.35
C VAL A 271 4.17 -3.56 6.65
N ILE A 272 4.14 -2.64 7.61
CA ILE A 272 2.99 -1.76 7.85
C ILE A 272 3.41 -0.33 7.47
N ALA A 273 2.73 0.28 6.52
CA ALA A 273 2.91 1.69 6.18
C ALA A 273 1.74 2.51 6.73
N LEU A 274 2.04 3.63 7.37
CA LEU A 274 1.07 4.55 7.95
C LEU A 274 1.11 5.87 7.21
N THR A 275 -0.05 6.39 6.83
CA THR A 275 -0.15 7.71 6.23
C THR A 275 -1.55 8.29 6.47
N GLY A 276 -1.65 9.61 6.60
CA GLY A 276 -2.94 10.30 6.58
C GLY A 276 -3.40 10.66 5.16
N THR A 277 -2.47 10.61 4.20
CA THR A 277 -2.71 11.02 2.81
C THR A 277 -2.05 10.01 1.85
N PRO A 278 -2.72 8.88 1.55
CA PRO A 278 -2.10 7.82 0.74
C PRO A 278 -1.80 8.24 -0.70
N VAL A 279 -2.59 9.13 -1.26
CA VAL A 279 -2.35 9.72 -2.59
C VAL A 279 -2.66 11.22 -2.49
N GLU A 280 -1.65 12.04 -2.65
CA GLU A 280 -1.86 13.48 -2.69
C GLU A 280 -2.10 13.96 -4.12
N ASN A 281 -1.29 13.48 -5.07
CA ASN A 281 -1.29 14.04 -6.41
C ASN A 281 -1.30 13.02 -7.55
N ARG A 282 -0.60 11.89 -7.43
CA ARG A 282 -0.40 10.95 -8.56
C ARG A 282 -0.42 9.49 -8.11
N LEU A 283 -0.98 8.62 -8.94
CA LEU A 283 -0.96 7.17 -8.73
C LEU A 283 0.46 6.59 -8.63
N ALA A 284 1.45 7.25 -9.25
CA ALA A 284 2.85 6.84 -9.15
C ALA A 284 3.38 6.88 -7.69
N GLU A 285 2.87 7.79 -6.85
CA GLU A 285 3.21 7.86 -5.42
C GLU A 285 2.66 6.64 -4.69
N TYR A 286 1.45 6.23 -5.05
CA TYR A 286 0.81 5.03 -4.52
C TYR A 286 1.62 3.78 -4.88
N TRP A 287 2.07 3.68 -6.15
CA TRP A 287 2.92 2.58 -6.61
C TRP A 287 4.19 2.47 -5.75
N SER A 288 4.82 3.60 -5.43
CA SER A 288 6.04 3.62 -4.63
C SER A 288 5.81 3.01 -3.23
N ILE A 289 4.75 3.45 -2.55
CA ILE A 289 4.42 2.92 -1.21
C ILE A 289 4.07 1.41 -1.32
N PHE A 290 3.23 1.03 -2.31
CA PHE A 290 2.83 -0.36 -2.50
C PHE A 290 4.01 -1.27 -2.89
N SER A 291 5.02 -0.74 -3.58
CA SER A 291 6.22 -1.53 -3.93
C SER A 291 7.06 -1.90 -2.70
N ILE A 292 6.84 -1.19 -1.56
CA ILE A 292 7.46 -1.51 -0.27
C ILE A 292 6.54 -2.44 0.54
N VAL A 293 5.25 -2.09 0.61
CA VAL A 293 4.24 -2.83 1.38
C VAL A 293 4.06 -4.25 0.81
N GLU A 294 3.84 -4.36 -0.52
CA GLU A 294 3.66 -5.65 -1.21
C GLU A 294 4.51 -5.66 -2.50
N PRO A 295 5.80 -5.98 -2.39
CA PRO A 295 6.70 -5.95 -3.54
C PRO A 295 6.25 -6.90 -4.66
N GLY A 296 6.02 -6.33 -5.85
CA GLY A 296 5.62 -7.10 -7.04
C GLY A 296 4.12 -7.11 -7.32
N LEU A 297 3.26 -6.84 -6.33
CA LEU A 297 1.80 -6.87 -6.50
C LEU A 297 1.32 -5.97 -7.65
N LEU A 298 1.84 -4.76 -7.74
CA LEU A 298 1.45 -3.81 -8.79
C LEU A 298 2.33 -3.87 -10.04
N GLY A 299 3.26 -4.84 -10.11
CA GLY A 299 4.16 -5.00 -11.25
C GLY A 299 5.27 -3.95 -11.31
N SER A 300 5.99 -3.92 -12.42
CA SER A 300 7.03 -2.91 -12.67
C SER A 300 6.42 -1.51 -12.87
N PRO A 301 7.20 -0.43 -12.69
CA PRO A 301 6.71 0.94 -12.95
C PRO A 301 6.12 1.11 -14.35
N ALA A 302 6.73 0.48 -15.36
CA ALA A 302 6.26 0.55 -16.76
C ALA A 302 4.91 -0.17 -16.92
N GLN A 303 4.76 -1.36 -16.32
CA GLN A 303 3.50 -2.10 -16.32
C GLN A 303 2.41 -1.29 -15.60
N PHE A 304 2.71 -0.79 -14.40
CA PHE A 304 1.77 0.01 -13.61
C PHE A 304 1.29 1.25 -14.36
N ARG A 305 2.21 1.95 -15.04
CA ARG A 305 1.87 3.11 -15.84
C ARG A 305 0.90 2.75 -16.97
N ARG A 306 1.20 1.67 -17.72
CA ARG A 306 0.36 1.21 -18.84
C ARG A 306 -1.01 0.72 -18.37
N ASP A 307 -1.04 -0.07 -17.28
CA ASP A 307 -2.24 -0.81 -16.87
C ASP A 307 -3.18 0.03 -15.99
N PHE A 308 -2.64 1.05 -15.30
CA PHE A 308 -3.42 1.84 -14.34
C PHE A 308 -3.27 3.36 -14.49
N VAL A 309 -2.02 3.90 -14.57
CA VAL A 309 -1.83 5.37 -14.56
C VAL A 309 -2.50 6.00 -15.79
N MET A 310 -2.14 5.56 -16.98
CA MET A 310 -2.71 6.12 -18.22
C MET A 310 -4.22 5.91 -18.32
N PRO A 311 -4.76 4.68 -18.09
CA PRO A 311 -6.21 4.51 -18.15
C PRO A 311 -6.98 5.32 -17.11
N ILE A 312 -6.46 5.45 -15.90
CA ILE A 312 -7.17 6.14 -14.80
C ILE A 312 -7.01 7.67 -14.88
N GLU A 313 -5.75 8.15 -14.96
CA GLU A 313 -5.48 9.61 -14.90
C GLU A 313 -5.83 10.33 -16.20
N GLU A 314 -5.56 9.71 -17.36
CA GLU A 314 -5.79 10.33 -18.68
C GLU A 314 -7.18 10.02 -19.26
N HIS A 315 -7.68 8.78 -19.06
CA HIS A 315 -8.92 8.32 -19.71
C HIS A 315 -10.10 8.12 -18.74
N ARG A 316 -9.88 8.23 -17.42
CA ARG A 316 -10.91 8.02 -16.38
C ARG A 316 -11.64 6.68 -16.53
N ASP A 317 -10.91 5.65 -16.93
CA ASP A 317 -11.45 4.30 -17.17
C ASP A 317 -11.94 3.65 -15.87
N ARG A 318 -13.26 3.48 -15.74
CA ARG A 318 -13.90 2.89 -14.56
C ARG A 318 -13.48 1.43 -14.35
N ALA A 319 -13.33 0.67 -15.44
CA ALA A 319 -12.90 -0.73 -15.34
C ALA A 319 -11.48 -0.85 -14.76
N ALA A 320 -10.59 0.08 -15.15
CA ALA A 320 -9.23 0.15 -14.60
C ALA A 320 -9.26 0.54 -13.11
N ILE A 321 -10.12 1.49 -12.72
CA ILE A 321 -10.31 1.88 -11.32
C ILE A 321 -10.78 0.68 -10.48
N ASP A 322 -11.78 -0.05 -10.96
CA ASP A 322 -12.35 -1.20 -10.26
C ASP A 322 -11.33 -2.35 -10.14
N ARG A 323 -10.56 -2.62 -11.22
CA ARG A 323 -9.45 -3.58 -11.16
C ARG A 323 -8.40 -3.17 -10.12
N PHE A 324 -8.01 -1.91 -10.13
CA PHE A 324 -7.03 -1.36 -9.19
C PHE A 324 -7.50 -1.53 -7.74
N ARG A 325 -8.75 -1.16 -7.47
CA ARG A 325 -9.37 -1.31 -6.14
C ARG A 325 -9.39 -2.77 -5.69
N ARG A 326 -9.81 -3.70 -6.54
CA ARG A 326 -9.84 -5.13 -6.20
C ARG A 326 -8.44 -5.67 -5.83
N ILE A 327 -7.41 -5.25 -6.56
CA ILE A 327 -6.03 -5.68 -6.29
C ILE A 327 -5.51 -5.12 -4.96
N THR A 328 -5.83 -3.87 -4.65
CA THR A 328 -5.23 -3.16 -3.49
C THR A 328 -6.04 -3.27 -2.20
N SER A 329 -7.35 -3.54 -2.29
CA SER A 329 -8.24 -3.55 -1.12
C SER A 329 -7.83 -4.52 0.01
N PRO A 330 -7.26 -5.70 -0.23
CA PRO A 330 -6.84 -6.55 0.89
C PRO A 330 -5.70 -5.94 1.71
N PHE A 331 -4.92 -5.05 1.10
CA PHE A 331 -3.69 -4.47 1.67
C PHE A 331 -3.85 -3.01 2.07
N LEU A 332 -5.04 -2.43 1.89
CA LEU A 332 -5.32 -1.03 2.19
C LEU A 332 -6.52 -0.88 3.11
N LEU A 333 -6.32 -0.23 4.23
CA LEU A 333 -7.42 0.18 5.09
C LEU A 333 -7.42 1.71 5.16
N ARG A 334 -8.50 2.33 4.69
CA ARG A 334 -8.68 3.78 4.71
C ARG A 334 -10.06 4.13 5.26
N ARG A 335 -10.06 4.88 6.33
CA ARG A 335 -11.28 5.39 6.95
C ARG A 335 -11.16 6.91 7.11
N VAL A 336 -12.24 7.59 6.89
CA VAL A 336 -12.31 9.05 7.05
C VAL A 336 -13.18 9.41 8.25
N LYS A 337 -12.93 10.57 8.86
CA LYS A 337 -13.67 11.02 10.06
C LYS A 337 -15.17 11.14 9.82
N THR A 338 -15.59 11.31 8.56
CA THR A 338 -16.99 11.44 8.17
C THR A 338 -17.70 10.09 7.94
N ASP A 339 -17.00 8.96 8.04
CA ASP A 339 -17.63 7.64 7.90
C ASP A 339 -18.65 7.42 9.03
N PRO A 340 -19.88 6.92 8.74
CA PRO A 340 -20.93 6.79 9.74
C PRO A 340 -20.53 6.07 11.02
N GLY A 341 -19.81 4.97 10.92
CA GLY A 341 -19.36 4.20 12.09
C GLY A 341 -18.18 4.80 12.86
N ILE A 342 -17.72 5.99 12.46
CA ILE A 342 -16.63 6.73 13.12
C ILE A 342 -17.16 8.06 13.63
N LEU A 343 -17.97 8.73 12.83
CA LEU A 343 -18.56 10.04 13.16
C LEU A 343 -19.27 10.01 14.52
N ASP A 344 -20.05 8.96 14.76
CA ASP A 344 -20.83 8.80 16.00
C ASP A 344 -19.95 8.67 17.26
N GLU A 345 -18.69 8.31 17.10
CA GLU A 345 -17.74 8.12 18.21
C GLU A 345 -16.82 9.33 18.42
N LEU A 346 -16.84 10.28 17.52
CA LEU A 346 -16.02 11.49 17.61
C LEU A 346 -16.81 12.64 18.25
N PRO A 347 -16.15 13.54 19.00
CA PRO A 347 -16.82 14.76 19.47
C PRO A 347 -17.21 15.65 18.30
N GLU A 348 -18.24 16.46 18.48
CA GLU A 348 -18.66 17.42 17.46
C GLU A 348 -17.51 18.36 17.09
N LYS A 349 -17.36 18.57 15.77
CA LYS A 349 -16.36 19.51 15.26
C LYS A 349 -16.85 20.93 15.47
N ASN A 350 -16.25 21.66 16.39
CA ASN A 350 -16.49 23.09 16.59
C ASN A 350 -15.42 23.88 15.83
N VAL A 351 -15.87 24.68 14.87
CA VAL A 351 -14.99 25.59 14.11
C VAL A 351 -15.25 27.00 14.61
N VAL A 352 -14.22 27.61 15.15
CA VAL A 352 -14.27 28.99 15.63
C VAL A 352 -13.29 29.81 14.77
N ASP A 353 -13.83 30.76 14.04
CA ASP A 353 -13.03 31.67 13.23
C ASP A 353 -12.52 32.81 14.11
N TYR A 354 -11.19 32.91 14.24
CA TYR A 354 -10.55 34.01 14.94
C TYR A 354 -10.01 35.02 13.93
N PHE A 355 -10.56 36.20 13.94
CA PHE A 355 -10.11 37.32 13.11
C PHE A 355 -9.11 38.16 13.92
N THR A 356 -7.88 38.25 13.41
CA THR A 356 -6.83 39.08 14.02
C THR A 356 -6.42 40.18 13.07
N THR A 357 -6.03 41.32 13.60
CA THR A 357 -5.50 42.43 12.81
C THR A 357 -3.98 42.27 12.70
N LEU A 358 -3.49 42.47 11.50
CA LEU A 358 -2.05 42.46 11.26
C LEU A 358 -1.37 43.63 11.97
N THR A 359 -0.19 43.40 12.51
CA THR A 359 0.62 44.50 13.05
C THR A 359 1.09 45.42 11.91
N PRO A 360 1.41 46.71 12.19
CA PRO A 360 1.91 47.59 11.13
C PRO A 360 3.13 47.06 10.38
N LYS A 361 3.99 46.33 11.06
CA LYS A 361 5.18 45.67 10.42
C LYS A 361 4.78 44.57 9.48
N GLN A 362 3.79 43.76 9.85
CA GLN A 362 3.25 42.68 8.98
C GLN A 362 2.53 43.28 7.76
N VAL A 363 1.77 44.35 7.94
CA VAL A 363 1.09 45.06 6.83
C VAL A 363 2.15 45.58 5.84
N ALA A 364 3.19 46.28 6.35
CA ALA A 364 4.24 46.83 5.51
C ALA A 364 4.98 45.72 4.72
N LEU A 365 5.32 44.61 5.38
CA LEU A 365 5.96 43.46 4.71
C LEU A 365 5.03 42.83 3.64
N TYR A 366 3.74 42.71 3.96
CA TYR A 366 2.74 42.16 3.05
C TYR A 366 2.62 43.04 1.79
N GLU A 367 2.53 44.37 1.98
CA GLU A 367 2.46 45.35 0.88
C GLU A 367 3.72 45.32 0.01
N GLU A 368 4.89 45.20 0.62
CA GLU A 368 6.17 45.10 -0.10
C GLU A 368 6.24 43.82 -0.94
N CYS A 369 5.86 42.66 -0.35
CA CYS A 369 5.79 41.39 -1.07
C CYS A 369 4.76 41.42 -2.20
N LEU A 370 3.58 42.02 -1.96
CA LEU A 370 2.53 42.16 -2.96
C LEU A 370 3.02 43.01 -4.14
N LYS A 371 3.66 44.14 -3.85
CA LYS A 371 4.19 45.05 -4.87
C LYS A 371 5.27 44.37 -5.72
N ALA A 372 6.22 43.71 -5.08
CA ALA A 372 7.29 42.98 -5.78
C ALA A 372 6.73 41.89 -6.70
N ASN A 373 5.71 41.14 -6.23
CA ASN A 373 5.08 40.11 -7.05
C ASN A 373 4.28 40.70 -8.22
N LEU A 374 3.57 41.81 -8.00
CA LEU A 374 2.84 42.50 -9.07
C LEU A 374 3.81 43.03 -10.13
N GLU A 375 4.91 43.64 -9.72
CA GLU A 375 5.96 44.12 -10.64
C GLU A 375 6.58 42.97 -11.44
N SER A 376 6.80 41.81 -10.83
CA SER A 376 7.30 40.64 -11.55
C SER A 376 6.29 40.11 -12.57
N LEU A 377 5.00 40.10 -12.22
CA LEU A 377 3.94 39.69 -13.14
C LEU A 377 3.77 40.63 -14.36
N GLU A 378 4.03 41.91 -14.18
CA GLU A 378 3.97 42.88 -15.28
C GLU A 378 5.06 42.67 -16.33
N THR A 379 6.18 42.08 -15.92
CA THR A 379 7.34 41.84 -16.81
C THR A 379 7.25 40.53 -17.60
N LEU A 380 6.28 39.66 -17.30
CA LEU A 380 6.14 38.34 -17.91
C LEU A 380 5.18 38.34 -19.10
N ASP A 381 5.35 37.40 -20.02
CA ASP A 381 4.39 37.16 -21.09
C ASP A 381 3.12 36.48 -20.59
N ARG A 382 2.09 36.37 -21.43
CA ARG A 382 0.76 35.93 -21.01
C ARG A 382 0.70 34.50 -20.47
N GLU A 383 1.48 33.56 -21.01
CA GLU A 383 1.54 32.17 -20.57
C GLU A 383 2.25 32.04 -19.23
N SER A 384 3.35 32.75 -19.05
CA SER A 384 4.12 32.78 -17.81
C SER A 384 3.36 33.48 -16.68
N ARG A 385 2.56 34.51 -16.99
CA ARG A 385 1.67 35.18 -16.02
C ARG A 385 0.65 34.21 -15.38
N GLU A 386 0.04 33.34 -16.16
CA GLU A 386 -0.94 32.38 -15.66
C GLU A 386 -0.31 31.33 -14.73
N GLN A 387 0.91 30.91 -15.01
CA GLN A 387 1.66 29.97 -14.16
C GLN A 387 2.12 30.62 -12.86
N GLU A 388 2.60 31.84 -12.90
CA GLU A 388 3.11 32.54 -11.70
C GLU A 388 1.95 33.09 -10.84
N ALA A 389 0.88 33.49 -11.42
CA ALA A 389 -0.36 33.81 -10.68
C ALA A 389 -0.88 32.61 -9.86
N UNK A 390 -0.65 31.68 -10.28
CA UNK A 390 -0.94 30.48 -9.60
C UNK A 390 -0.02 30.30 -8.42
N UNK A 391 0.96 30.69 -8.66
CA UNK A 391 1.90 30.62 -7.64
C UNK A 391 1.68 31.63 -6.60
N UNK A 392 1.33 32.52 -7.04
CA UNK A 392 1.03 33.55 -6.20
C UNK A 392 -0.17 33.30 -5.37
N UNK A 393 -0.84 32.76 -5.88
CA UNK A 393 -1.96 32.32 -5.19
C UNK A 393 -1.64 31.36 -4.15
N LEU A 394 -0.82 30.47 -4.38
CA LEU A 394 -0.34 29.51 -3.40
C LEU A 394 0.45 30.16 -2.26
N VAL A 395 1.25 31.12 -2.57
CA VAL A 395 1.99 31.90 -1.53
C VAL A 395 1.02 32.66 -0.63
N PHE A 396 -0.05 33.20 -1.20
CA PHE A 396 -1.08 33.90 -0.42
C PHE A 396 -1.86 32.92 0.49
N ARG A 397 -2.20 31.73 -0.02
CA ARG A 397 -2.81 30.66 0.80
C ARG A 397 -1.89 30.12 1.89
N ALA A 398 -0.57 30.12 1.64
CA ALA A 398 0.41 29.74 2.65
C ALA A 398 0.55 30.84 3.73
N ALA A 399 0.53 32.12 3.31
CA ALA A 399 0.57 33.24 4.25
C ALA A 399 -0.67 33.26 5.18
N ASP A 400 -1.86 32.97 4.62
CA ASP A 400 -3.09 32.81 5.41
C ASP A 400 -2.98 31.68 6.44
N ARG A 401 -2.22 30.60 6.13
CA ARG A 401 -1.97 29.50 7.07
C ARG A 401 -0.91 29.81 8.13
N PHE A 402 -0.03 30.78 7.88
CA PHE A 402 0.96 31.22 8.87
C PHE A 402 0.43 32.31 9.80
N CYS A 403 -0.69 32.94 9.43
CA CYS A 403 -1.35 33.95 10.27
C CYS A 403 -2.54 33.36 11.07
N ALA A 404 -2.84 32.07 10.91
CA ALA A 404 -3.77 31.29 11.71
C ALA A 404 -3.02 30.36 12.65
#